data_c077fba4ce73f086d6d4a51d872680ac
#
_entry.id   c077fba4ce73f086d6d4a51d872680ac
#
_cell.length_a   1.000
_cell.length_b   1.000
_cell.length_c   1.000
_cell.angle_alpha   90.00
_cell.angle_beta   90.00
_cell.angle_gamma   90.00
#
_symmetry.space_group_name_H-M   'P 1'
#
loop_
_entity.id
_entity.type
_entity.pdbx_description
1 polymer ?
#
loop_
_entity_poly.entity_id
_entity_poly.type
_entity_poly.pdbx_seq_one_letter_code
_entity_poly.pdbx_strand_id
1 'polypeptide(L)'
;MPRALVDTTVLFAAAYQPDGAHDDGLRIVHGIDTADLPEAVVLDYVLAETLNGLTTHAGHESAVDFLDRLEENTRFHIDSLTADTLATAKALFRQYERFSFVDACIVAYMQTEGLGYLYAFDSDFDSVEDVYRLNTATNPYQPG
;
A
#
# COMPACT_ATOMS: atom_id res chain seq x y z
N MET A 1 -8.52 16.12 1.98
CA MET A 1 -9.18 14.81 2.01
C MET A 1 -8.31 13.81 2.76
N PRO A 2 -8.84 13.07 3.71
CA PRO A 2 -8.05 12.06 4.42
C PRO A 2 -7.60 10.95 3.47
N ARG A 3 -6.31 10.62 3.53
CA ARG A 3 -5.71 9.55 2.72
C ARG A 3 -4.80 8.68 3.56
N ALA A 4 -4.61 7.45 3.10
CA ALA A 4 -3.66 6.51 3.67
C ALA A 4 -2.93 5.78 2.54
N LEU A 5 -1.69 5.39 2.78
CA LEU A 5 -0.96 4.53 1.85
C LEU A 5 -1.44 3.09 2.01
N VAL A 6 -1.31 2.32 0.94
CA VAL A 6 -1.58 0.87 0.96
C VAL A 6 -0.35 0.15 0.43
N ASP A 7 0.14 -0.81 1.22
CA ASP A 7 1.30 -1.63 0.87
C ASP A 7 0.91 -2.80 -0.02
N THR A 8 1.90 -3.35 -0.72
CA THR A 8 1.77 -4.56 -1.54
C THR A 8 1.17 -5.73 -0.75
N THR A 9 1.55 -5.89 0.52
CA THR A 9 1.06 -7.01 1.35
C THR A 9 -0.46 -7.03 1.47
N VAL A 10 -1.08 -5.86 1.54
CA VAL A 10 -2.54 -5.74 1.61
C VAL A 10 -3.17 -5.99 0.24
N LEU A 11 -2.68 -5.35 -0.81
CA LEU A 11 -3.23 -5.49 -2.15
C LEU A 11 -3.10 -6.92 -2.68
N PHE A 12 -1.95 -7.53 -2.50
CA PHE A 12 -1.71 -8.91 -2.93
C PHE A 12 -2.63 -9.87 -2.17
N ALA A 13 -2.72 -9.73 -0.85
CA ALA A 13 -3.60 -10.58 -0.03
C ALA A 13 -5.06 -10.44 -0.45
N ALA A 14 -5.53 -9.22 -0.71
CA ALA A 14 -6.90 -8.99 -1.16
C ALA A 14 -7.20 -9.65 -2.51
N ALA A 15 -6.23 -9.70 -3.40
CA ALA A 15 -6.38 -10.23 -4.75
C ALA A 15 -6.11 -11.74 -4.86
N TYR A 16 -5.37 -12.32 -3.91
CA TYR A 16 -4.91 -13.70 -3.98
C TYR A 16 -5.52 -14.52 -2.84
N GLN A 17 -6.59 -15.27 -3.14
CA GLN A 17 -7.38 -16.02 -2.16
C GLN A 17 -6.56 -17.01 -1.31
N PRO A 18 -5.53 -17.72 -1.84
CA PRO A 18 -4.70 -18.59 -1.01
C PRO A 18 -3.82 -17.90 0.03
N ASP A 19 -3.65 -16.56 -0.04
CA ASP A 19 -2.88 -15.84 0.96
C ASP A 19 -3.56 -15.93 2.33
N GLY A 20 -2.78 -16.21 3.39
CA GLY A 20 -3.30 -16.34 4.75
C GLY A 20 -3.96 -15.09 5.31
N ALA A 21 -3.60 -13.91 4.77
CA ALA A 21 -4.20 -12.63 5.15
C ALA A 21 -5.28 -12.16 4.18
N HIS A 22 -5.77 -13.05 3.31
CA HIS A 22 -6.75 -12.70 2.27
C HIS A 22 -7.99 -11.99 2.84
N ASP A 23 -8.59 -12.53 3.90
CA ASP A 23 -9.81 -11.98 4.46
C ASP A 23 -9.58 -10.55 5.02
N ASP A 24 -8.47 -10.34 5.72
CA ASP A 24 -8.13 -9.02 6.26
C ASP A 24 -7.82 -8.03 5.14
N GLY A 25 -7.06 -8.45 4.12
CA GLY A 25 -6.77 -7.63 2.95
C GLY A 25 -8.03 -7.23 2.21
N LEU A 26 -8.94 -8.18 2.04
CA LEU A 26 -10.21 -7.95 1.34
C LEU A 26 -11.09 -6.95 2.10
N ARG A 27 -11.12 -7.04 3.43
CA ARG A 27 -11.88 -6.09 4.27
C ARG A 27 -11.32 -4.68 4.15
N ILE A 28 -10.00 -4.53 4.11
CA ILE A 28 -9.37 -3.21 3.95
C ILE A 28 -9.73 -2.63 2.59
N VAL A 29 -9.53 -3.38 1.52
CA VAL A 29 -9.82 -2.92 0.15
C VAL A 29 -11.31 -2.60 0.00
N HIS A 30 -12.19 -3.44 0.51
CA HIS A 30 -13.64 -3.20 0.48
C HIS A 30 -14.01 -1.94 1.28
N GLY A 31 -13.41 -1.74 2.45
CA GLY A 31 -13.65 -0.55 3.26
C GLY A 31 -13.22 0.75 2.57
N ILE A 32 -12.13 0.71 1.82
CA ILE A 32 -11.69 1.86 1.01
C ILE A 32 -12.72 2.12 -0.10
N ASP A 33 -13.15 1.08 -0.79
CA ASP A 33 -14.11 1.17 -1.89
C ASP A 33 -15.46 1.75 -1.44
N THR A 34 -15.94 1.35 -0.27
CA THR A 34 -17.22 1.79 0.28
C THR A 34 -17.18 3.12 1.04
N ALA A 35 -16.00 3.74 1.14
CA ALA A 35 -15.77 4.97 1.90
C ALA A 35 -15.87 4.82 3.43
N ASP A 36 -15.89 3.61 3.96
CA ASP A 36 -15.73 3.37 5.39
C ASP A 36 -14.30 3.69 5.86
N LEU A 37 -13.34 3.54 4.97
CA LEU A 37 -11.94 3.86 5.19
C LEU A 37 -11.51 5.04 4.30
N PRO A 38 -10.37 5.70 4.62
CA PRO A 38 -9.87 6.82 3.82
C PRO A 38 -9.58 6.41 2.38
N GLU A 39 -9.52 7.37 1.47
CA GLU A 39 -9.02 7.14 0.12
C GLU A 39 -7.58 6.64 0.19
N ALA A 40 -7.24 5.74 -0.71
CA ALA A 40 -5.94 5.09 -0.72
C ALA A 40 -5.00 5.69 -1.76
N VAL A 41 -3.73 5.82 -1.39
CA VAL A 41 -2.65 6.09 -2.33
C VAL A 41 -1.89 4.79 -2.54
N VAL A 42 -1.77 4.39 -3.79
CA VAL A 42 -0.98 3.23 -4.22
C VAL A 42 0.17 3.76 -5.05
N LEU A 43 1.40 3.59 -4.58
CA LEU A 43 2.56 4.00 -5.36
C LEU A 43 2.72 3.09 -6.57
N ASP A 44 3.23 3.63 -7.67
CA ASP A 44 3.51 2.86 -8.89
C ASP A 44 4.46 1.68 -8.63
N TYR A 45 5.44 1.82 -7.73
CA TYR A 45 6.29 0.70 -7.32
C TYR A 45 5.52 -0.39 -6.59
N VAL A 46 4.54 -0.02 -5.76
CA VAL A 46 3.65 -0.98 -5.10
C VAL A 46 2.77 -1.68 -6.13
N LEU A 47 2.25 -0.95 -7.09
CA LEU A 47 1.48 -1.51 -8.19
C LEU A 47 2.31 -2.54 -8.97
N ALA A 48 3.54 -2.17 -9.35
CA ALA A 48 4.44 -3.07 -10.07
C ALA A 48 4.71 -4.37 -9.29
N GLU A 49 5.02 -4.25 -8.01
CA GLU A 49 5.28 -5.40 -7.16
C GLU A 49 4.05 -6.30 -7.02
N THR A 50 2.87 -5.68 -6.85
CA THR A 50 1.60 -6.41 -6.74
C THR A 50 1.28 -7.17 -8.02
N LEU A 51 1.39 -6.49 -9.18
CA LEU A 51 1.10 -7.10 -10.48
C LEU A 51 2.09 -8.22 -10.81
N ASN A 52 3.37 -8.03 -10.50
CA ASN A 52 4.38 -9.07 -10.70
C ASN A 52 4.09 -10.29 -9.83
N GLY A 53 3.73 -10.08 -8.58
CA GLY A 53 3.36 -11.17 -7.67
C GLY A 53 2.12 -11.92 -8.15
N LEU A 54 1.08 -11.22 -8.57
CA LEU A 54 -0.13 -11.84 -9.11
C LEU A 54 0.15 -12.62 -10.39
N THR A 55 0.98 -12.08 -11.28
CA THR A 55 1.36 -12.79 -12.52
C THR A 55 2.04 -14.12 -12.19
N THR A 56 2.94 -14.10 -11.21
CA THR A 56 3.68 -15.31 -10.80
C THR A 56 2.79 -16.34 -10.14
N HIS A 57 1.90 -15.93 -9.23
CA HIS A 57 1.14 -16.85 -8.38
C HIS A 57 -0.25 -17.17 -8.91
N ALA A 58 -0.87 -16.28 -9.66
CA ALA A 58 -2.26 -16.42 -10.13
C ALA A 58 -2.43 -16.32 -11.64
N GLY A 59 -1.40 -15.90 -12.36
CA GLY A 59 -1.39 -15.79 -13.81
C GLY A 59 -1.70 -14.40 -14.34
N HIS A 60 -1.39 -14.20 -15.62
CA HIS A 60 -1.53 -12.91 -16.30
C HIS A 60 -2.96 -12.37 -16.26
N GLU A 61 -3.94 -13.22 -16.52
CA GLU A 61 -5.35 -12.81 -16.56
C GLU A 61 -5.82 -12.23 -15.22
N SER A 62 -5.43 -12.85 -14.12
CA SER A 62 -5.75 -12.35 -12.77
C SER A 62 -5.08 -11.01 -12.49
N ALA A 63 -3.84 -10.83 -12.93
CA ALA A 63 -3.12 -9.57 -12.77
C ALA A 63 -3.79 -8.44 -13.58
N VAL A 64 -4.20 -8.72 -14.81
CA VAL A 64 -4.90 -7.74 -15.66
C VAL A 64 -6.25 -7.36 -15.04
N ASP A 65 -7.01 -8.34 -14.54
CA ASP A 65 -8.29 -8.10 -13.90
C ASP A 65 -8.13 -7.19 -12.67
N PHE A 66 -7.11 -7.45 -11.85
CA PHE A 66 -6.81 -6.61 -10.69
C PHE A 66 -6.48 -5.17 -11.10
N LEU A 67 -5.63 -5.00 -12.11
CA LEU A 67 -5.25 -3.67 -12.62
C LEU A 67 -6.47 -2.90 -13.10
N ASP A 68 -7.33 -3.55 -13.89
CA ASP A 68 -8.53 -2.91 -14.43
C ASP A 68 -9.48 -2.45 -13.32
N ARG A 69 -9.70 -3.30 -12.31
CA ARG A 69 -10.55 -2.95 -11.17
C ARG A 69 -9.96 -1.79 -10.37
N LEU A 70 -8.65 -1.80 -10.16
CA LEU A 70 -7.98 -0.73 -9.42
C LEU A 70 -8.10 0.61 -10.15
N GLU A 71 -7.89 0.62 -11.46
CA GLU A 71 -7.98 1.83 -12.27
C GLU A 71 -9.40 2.38 -12.38
N GLU A 72 -10.40 1.51 -12.35
CA GLU A 72 -11.81 1.92 -12.38
C GLU A 72 -12.28 2.49 -11.03
N ASN A 73 -11.59 2.19 -9.95
CA ASN A 73 -12.00 2.62 -8.62
C ASN A 73 -11.50 4.04 -8.33
N THR A 74 -12.44 4.97 -8.14
CA THR A 74 -12.14 6.39 -7.95
C THR A 74 -11.52 6.71 -6.59
N ARG A 75 -11.53 5.77 -5.65
CA ARG A 75 -10.98 5.98 -4.31
C ARG A 75 -9.54 5.47 -4.14
N PHE A 76 -8.99 4.82 -5.16
CA PHE A 76 -7.59 4.40 -5.21
C PHE A 76 -6.84 5.30 -6.16
N HIS A 77 -5.84 6.02 -5.65
CA HIS A 77 -5.04 6.97 -6.42
C HIS A 77 -3.65 6.37 -6.64
N ILE A 78 -3.32 6.10 -7.89
CA ILE A 78 -1.98 5.63 -8.25
C ILE A 78 -1.10 6.85 -8.42
N ASP A 79 0.00 6.91 -7.69
CA ASP A 79 0.90 8.06 -7.71
C ASP A 79 2.36 7.61 -7.85
N SER A 80 3.20 8.54 -8.30
CA SER A 80 4.63 8.30 -8.54
C SER A 80 5.46 9.20 -7.64
N LEU A 81 6.68 8.77 -7.32
CA LEU A 81 7.61 9.59 -6.58
C LEU A 81 8.24 10.63 -7.51
N THR A 82 8.39 11.86 -7.01
CA THR A 82 9.23 12.85 -7.67
C THR A 82 10.70 12.43 -7.58
N ALA A 83 11.56 13.06 -8.39
CA ALA A 83 13.00 12.81 -8.31
C ALA A 83 13.56 13.06 -6.92
N ASP A 84 13.11 14.13 -6.25
CA ASP A 84 13.56 14.47 -4.90
C ASP A 84 13.11 13.43 -3.86
N THR A 85 11.87 12.98 -3.93
CA THR A 85 11.34 11.94 -3.04
C THR A 85 12.05 10.61 -3.29
N LEU A 86 12.36 10.30 -4.55
CA LEU A 86 13.13 9.10 -4.88
C LEU A 86 14.54 9.15 -4.28
N ALA A 87 15.19 10.32 -4.28
CA ALA A 87 16.49 10.50 -3.62
C ALA A 87 16.38 10.23 -2.10
N THR A 88 15.32 10.69 -1.46
CA THR A 88 15.04 10.39 -0.06
C THR A 88 14.84 8.89 0.17
N ALA A 89 14.11 8.23 -0.73
CA ALA A 89 13.91 6.77 -0.66
C ALA A 89 15.25 6.02 -0.73
N LYS A 90 16.16 6.44 -1.61
CA LYS A 90 17.48 5.83 -1.71
C LYS A 90 18.29 5.99 -0.41
N ALA A 91 18.21 7.16 0.22
CA ALA A 91 18.88 7.41 1.51
C ALA A 91 18.29 6.52 2.61
N LEU A 92 16.95 6.39 2.68
CA LEU A 92 16.28 5.51 3.64
C LEU A 92 16.64 4.05 3.41
N PHE A 93 16.72 3.62 2.18
CA PHE A 93 17.10 2.26 1.83
C PHE A 93 18.51 1.92 2.33
N ARG A 94 19.44 2.86 2.21
CA ARG A 94 20.81 2.70 2.73
C ARG A 94 20.85 2.67 4.26
N GLN A 95 19.97 3.41 4.91
CA GLN A 95 19.93 3.56 6.37
C GLN A 95 19.27 2.38 7.06
N TYR A 96 18.17 1.85 6.49
CA TYR A 96 17.36 0.81 7.14
C TYR A 96 17.54 -0.52 6.42
N GLU A 97 18.31 -1.42 7.03
CA GLU A 97 18.62 -2.72 6.44
C GLU A 97 17.38 -3.59 6.19
N ARG A 98 16.35 -3.43 7.05
CA ARG A 98 15.12 -4.23 6.96
C ARG A 98 14.20 -3.83 5.81
N PHE A 99 14.38 -2.64 5.24
CA PHE A 99 13.50 -2.16 4.17
C PHE A 99 13.86 -2.77 2.83
N SER A 100 12.86 -3.24 2.09
CA SER A 100 12.97 -3.36 0.65
C SER A 100 13.01 -1.94 0.05
N PHE A 101 13.38 -1.83 -1.22
CA PHE A 101 13.36 -0.51 -1.87
C PHE A 101 11.93 0.06 -1.94
N VAL A 102 10.94 -0.81 -2.17
CA VAL A 102 9.53 -0.39 -2.18
C VAL A 102 9.12 0.16 -0.81
N ASP A 103 9.53 -0.50 0.28
CA ASP A 103 9.27 0.00 1.64
C ASP A 103 9.86 1.40 1.84
N ALA A 104 11.10 1.60 1.39
CA ALA A 104 11.75 2.91 1.48
C ALA A 104 11.00 3.97 0.66
N CYS A 105 10.48 3.61 -0.50
CA CYS A 105 9.66 4.51 -1.32
C CYS A 105 8.37 4.91 -0.60
N ILE A 106 7.70 3.97 0.07
CA ILE A 106 6.49 4.25 0.84
C ILE A 106 6.79 5.26 1.95
N VAL A 107 7.83 5.01 2.74
CA VAL A 107 8.20 5.89 3.85
C VAL A 107 8.58 7.28 3.35
N ALA A 108 9.38 7.36 2.28
CA ALA A 108 9.77 8.65 1.69
C ALA A 108 8.56 9.46 1.22
N TYR A 109 7.63 8.81 0.56
CA TYR A 109 6.39 9.44 0.10
C TYR A 109 5.57 9.96 1.28
N MET A 110 5.41 9.14 2.33
CA MET A 110 4.67 9.53 3.52
C MET A 110 5.28 10.77 4.18
N GLN A 111 6.60 10.81 4.32
CA GLN A 111 7.30 11.96 4.89
C GLN A 111 7.10 13.22 4.05
N THR A 112 7.25 13.10 2.74
CA THR A 112 7.12 14.24 1.81
C THR A 112 5.71 14.81 1.80
N GLU A 113 4.70 13.94 1.80
CA GLU A 113 3.29 14.35 1.70
C GLU A 113 2.62 14.60 3.06
N GLY A 114 3.32 14.37 4.15
CA GLY A 114 2.76 14.55 5.48
C GLY A 114 1.66 13.55 5.82
N LEU A 115 1.73 12.33 5.27
CA LEU A 115 0.77 11.27 5.55
C LEU A 115 1.34 10.34 6.62
N GLY A 116 0.53 10.00 7.63
CA GLY A 116 0.99 9.20 8.76
C GLY A 116 0.47 7.76 8.79
N TYR A 117 -0.51 7.40 7.96
CA TYR A 117 -1.18 6.10 8.05
C TYR A 117 -0.92 5.22 6.85
N LEU A 118 -0.64 3.95 7.14
CA LEU A 118 -0.29 2.94 6.14
C LEU A 118 -1.02 1.64 6.47
N TYR A 119 -1.79 1.14 5.52
CA TYR A 119 -2.35 -0.21 5.60
C TYR A 119 -1.30 -1.20 5.10
N ALA A 120 -0.79 -2.03 6.01
CA ALA A 120 0.25 -3.01 5.71
C ALA A 120 0.21 -4.16 6.72
N PHE A 121 0.57 -5.34 6.26
CA PHE A 121 0.73 -6.50 7.15
C PHE A 121 2.18 -6.70 7.59
N ASP A 122 3.13 -6.04 6.93
CA ASP A 122 4.55 -6.13 7.24
C ASP A 122 4.90 -5.26 8.44
N SER A 123 5.42 -5.88 9.51
CA SER A 123 5.77 -5.18 10.75
C SER A 123 7.08 -4.39 10.65
N ASP A 124 7.82 -4.48 9.54
CA ASP A 124 9.06 -3.72 9.36
C ASP A 124 8.86 -2.22 9.43
N PHE A 125 7.64 -1.74 9.17
CA PHE A 125 7.29 -0.33 9.28
C PHE A 125 7.13 0.16 10.73
N ASP A 126 6.99 -0.74 11.71
CA ASP A 126 6.68 -0.36 13.10
C ASP A 126 7.81 0.40 13.80
N SER A 127 9.04 0.29 13.29
CA SER A 127 10.20 0.98 13.84
C SER A 127 10.38 2.41 13.29
N VAL A 128 9.55 2.83 12.35
CA VAL A 128 9.68 4.13 11.71
C VAL A 128 8.84 5.15 12.46
N GLU A 129 9.51 6.24 12.90
CA GLU A 129 8.82 7.34 13.57
C GLU A 129 7.81 8.00 12.60
N ASP A 130 6.65 8.37 13.11
CA ASP A 130 5.57 9.03 12.37
C ASP A 130 4.89 8.16 11.30
N VAL A 131 5.17 6.86 11.25
CA VAL A 131 4.44 5.90 10.45
C VAL A 131 3.58 5.03 11.36
N TYR A 132 2.27 5.11 11.20
CA TYR A 132 1.32 4.32 11.98
C TYR A 132 0.72 3.25 11.08
N ARG A 133 1.16 2.02 11.31
CA ARG A 133 0.72 0.87 10.51
C ARG A 133 -0.64 0.36 11.00
N LEU A 134 -1.54 0.14 10.06
CA LEU A 134 -2.86 -0.43 10.30
C LEU A 134 -2.94 -1.79 9.60
N ASN A 135 -3.20 -2.84 10.36
CA ASN A 135 -3.32 -4.20 9.83
C ASN A 135 -4.76 -4.71 9.85
N THR A 136 -5.71 -3.82 10.10
CA THR A 136 -7.15 -4.13 10.10
C THR A 136 -7.90 -3.02 9.38
N ALA A 137 -9.17 -3.29 9.04
CA ALA A 137 -10.05 -2.31 8.39
C ALA A 137 -10.54 -1.25 9.39
N THR A 138 -9.62 -0.46 9.91
CA THR A 138 -9.87 0.60 10.89
C THR A 138 -9.65 1.95 10.23
N ASN A 139 -10.56 2.90 10.46
CA ASN A 139 -10.42 4.25 9.95
C ASN A 139 -9.72 5.13 11.01
N PRO A 140 -8.46 5.57 10.77
CA PRO A 140 -7.70 6.31 11.76
C PRO A 140 -8.14 7.76 11.91
N TYR A 141 -8.95 8.26 10.98
CA TYR A 141 -9.43 9.65 10.99
C TYR A 141 -10.79 9.81 11.68
N GLN A 142 -11.45 8.72 12.03
CA GLN A 142 -12.72 8.75 12.72
C GLN A 142 -12.53 8.30 14.18
N PRO A 143 -13.04 9.07 15.16
CA PRO A 143 -13.01 8.64 16.54
C PRO A 143 -13.78 7.31 16.67
N GLY A 144 -13.16 6.37 17.34
CA GLY A 144 -13.71 5.01 17.52
C GLY A 144 -14.91 4.96 18.41
#